data_771f88d65183796827fd371b5e5b1ace
#
_entry.id   771f88d65183796827fd371b5e5b1ace
#
_cell.length_a   1.000
_cell.length_b   1.000
_cell.length_c   1.000
_cell.angle_alpha   90.00
_cell.angle_beta   90.00
_cell.angle_gamma   90.00
#
_symmetry.space_group_name_H-M   'P 1'
#
loop_
_entity.id
_entity.type
_entity.pdbx_description
1 polymer ?
#
loop_
_entity_poly.entity_id
_entity_poly.type
_entity_poly.pdbx_seq_one_letter_code
_entity_poly.pdbx_strand_id
1 'polypeptide(L)'
;MNKKKMILTSLASVAILGAGFVTSQPTVVRAEEAPVASQSKAEKDYDAAVKKSEAAKKDYEEAKKKAKEAQKKYDEEQKKTEEKAKKEKEAAKKVDDASLAVQKAHVEYRKVLFSRNSYKYKSDYDKKLAEAQAKIDEANKKLTAANNEFQTVRAVVVPEPNALAETKKKAEEAKAEEVVD
;
A
#
# COMPACT_ATOMS: atom_id res chain seq x y z
N MET A 1 0.98 1.83 -16.20
CA MET A 1 -0.01 2.85 -16.53
C MET A 1 -1.08 2.39 -17.50
N ASN A 2 -0.69 1.69 -18.56
CA ASN A 2 -1.65 1.19 -19.56
C ASN A 2 -2.58 0.11 -19.03
N LYS A 3 -2.18 -0.65 -18.03
CA LYS A 3 -3.00 -1.70 -17.42
C LYS A 3 -4.28 -1.16 -16.76
N LYS A 4 -4.21 -0.02 -16.09
CA LYS A 4 -5.39 0.62 -15.49
C LYS A 4 -6.38 1.09 -16.54
N LYS A 5 -5.90 1.62 -17.65
CA LYS A 5 -6.75 2.04 -18.79
C LYS A 5 -7.39 0.84 -19.48
N MET A 6 -6.65 -0.26 -19.62
CA MET A 6 -7.17 -1.50 -20.21
C MET A 6 -8.30 -2.11 -19.37
N ILE A 7 -8.15 -2.10 -18.04
CA ILE A 7 -9.18 -2.61 -17.13
C ILE A 7 -10.47 -1.79 -17.23
N LEU A 8 -10.37 -0.48 -17.31
CA LEU A 8 -11.51 0.42 -17.51
C LEU A 8 -12.19 0.18 -18.84
N THR A 9 -11.42 -0.03 -19.89
CA THR A 9 -11.95 -0.34 -21.24
C THR A 9 -12.66 -1.68 -21.24
N SER A 10 -12.12 -2.67 -20.54
CA SER A 10 -12.73 -3.99 -20.41
C SER A 10 -14.05 -3.93 -19.65
N LEU A 11 -14.16 -3.13 -18.62
CA LEU A 11 -15.41 -2.88 -17.89
C LEU A 11 -16.50 -2.31 -18.79
N ALA A 12 -16.14 -1.34 -19.63
CA ALA A 12 -17.06 -0.77 -20.61
C ALA A 12 -17.52 -1.83 -21.63
N SER A 13 -16.64 -2.72 -22.04
CA SER A 13 -16.97 -3.82 -22.97
C SER A 13 -17.96 -4.81 -22.36
N VAL A 14 -17.80 -5.15 -21.08
CA VAL A 14 -18.74 -6.03 -20.37
C VAL A 14 -20.11 -5.38 -20.23
N ALA A 15 -20.16 -4.10 -19.95
CA ALA A 15 -21.41 -3.36 -19.86
C ALA A 15 -22.15 -3.36 -21.21
N ILE A 16 -21.43 -3.22 -22.32
CA ILE A 16 -21.99 -3.26 -23.67
C ILE A 16 -22.50 -4.67 -23.98
N LEU A 17 -21.75 -5.71 -23.65
CA LEU A 17 -22.17 -7.09 -23.83
C LEU A 17 -23.38 -7.43 -22.98
N GLY A 18 -23.43 -6.95 -21.73
CA GLY A 18 -24.57 -7.09 -20.85
C GLY A 18 -25.82 -6.40 -21.41
N ALA A 19 -25.67 -5.19 -21.90
CA ALA A 19 -26.77 -4.46 -22.54
C ALA A 19 -27.19 -5.11 -23.84
N GLY A 20 -26.25 -5.58 -24.64
CA GLY A 20 -26.49 -6.33 -25.87
C GLY A 20 -27.21 -7.63 -25.61
N PHE A 21 -26.91 -8.31 -24.54
CA PHE A 21 -27.58 -9.55 -24.16
C PHE A 21 -29.03 -9.31 -23.75
N VAL A 22 -29.34 -8.25 -23.07
CA VAL A 22 -30.70 -7.86 -22.68
C VAL A 22 -31.49 -7.43 -23.91
N THR A 23 -30.89 -6.75 -24.89
CA THR A 23 -31.55 -6.29 -26.10
C THR A 23 -31.66 -7.38 -27.17
N SER A 24 -30.95 -8.49 -27.05
CA SER A 24 -30.99 -9.60 -28.00
C SER A 24 -32.13 -10.60 -27.74
N GLN A 25 -33.09 -10.27 -26.86
CA GLN A 25 -34.23 -11.11 -26.57
C GLN A 25 -35.55 -10.83 -27.40
N PRO A 26 -35.55 -10.08 -28.49
CA PRO A 26 -36.76 -9.86 -29.27
C PRO A 26 -37.24 -11.11 -29.99
N THR A 27 -36.52 -12.20 -29.98
CA THR A 27 -36.95 -13.50 -30.51
C THR A 27 -38.19 -14.07 -29.81
N VAL A 28 -38.56 -13.55 -28.64
CA VAL A 28 -39.80 -13.93 -27.94
C VAL A 28 -41.07 -13.47 -28.68
N VAL A 29 -40.96 -12.48 -29.55
CA VAL A 29 -42.09 -11.97 -30.35
C VAL A 29 -42.70 -13.05 -31.27
N ARG A 30 -41.92 -14.04 -31.69
CA ARG A 30 -42.43 -15.17 -32.49
C ARG A 30 -43.41 -16.07 -31.73
N ALA A 31 -43.48 -15.94 -30.43
CA ALA A 31 -44.38 -16.70 -29.58
C ALA A 31 -45.87 -16.31 -29.78
N GLU A 32 -46.16 -15.14 -30.35
CA GLU A 32 -47.52 -14.66 -30.60
C GLU A 32 -48.29 -15.50 -31.64
N GLU A 33 -47.59 -16.15 -32.55
CA GLU A 33 -48.18 -17.00 -33.58
C GLU A 33 -48.31 -18.48 -33.16
N ALA A 34 -47.87 -18.80 -31.95
CA ALA A 34 -47.81 -20.16 -31.46
C ALA A 34 -49.10 -20.59 -30.75
N PRO A 35 -49.48 -21.90 -30.79
CA PRO A 35 -50.59 -22.45 -30.02
C PRO A 35 -50.41 -22.19 -28.50
N VAL A 36 -51.49 -22.22 -27.74
CA VAL A 36 -51.49 -21.92 -26.29
C VAL A 36 -50.45 -22.72 -25.49
N ALA A 37 -50.19 -23.99 -25.85
CA ALA A 37 -49.14 -24.82 -25.24
C ALA A 37 -47.73 -24.29 -25.48
N SER A 38 -47.50 -23.65 -26.63
CA SER A 38 -46.20 -23.02 -26.97
C SER A 38 -46.01 -21.69 -26.28
N GLN A 39 -47.09 -20.97 -25.96
CA GLN A 39 -47.02 -19.75 -25.15
C GLN A 39 -46.52 -20.06 -23.74
N SER A 40 -47.01 -21.12 -23.11
CA SER A 40 -46.56 -21.56 -21.80
C SER A 40 -45.07 -21.91 -21.79
N LYS A 41 -44.54 -22.51 -22.86
CA LYS A 41 -43.14 -22.82 -23.04
C LYS A 41 -42.31 -21.54 -23.23
N ALA A 42 -42.80 -20.61 -24.04
CA ALA A 42 -42.14 -19.32 -24.26
C ALA A 42 -42.06 -18.50 -22.99
N GLU A 43 -43.11 -18.49 -22.16
CA GLU A 43 -43.12 -17.85 -20.85
C GLU A 43 -42.08 -18.45 -19.91
N LYS A 44 -42.00 -19.79 -19.87
CA LYS A 44 -40.97 -20.50 -19.08
C LYS A 44 -39.56 -20.17 -19.54
N ASP A 45 -39.34 -20.15 -20.84
CA ASP A 45 -38.03 -19.82 -21.44
C ASP A 45 -37.69 -18.36 -21.17
N TYR A 46 -38.63 -17.45 -21.19
CA TYR A 46 -38.45 -16.05 -20.79
C TYR A 46 -38.10 -15.90 -19.33
N ASP A 47 -38.82 -16.56 -18.45
CA ASP A 47 -38.55 -16.55 -17.00
C ASP A 47 -37.19 -17.15 -16.70
N ALA A 48 -36.79 -18.22 -17.36
CA ALA A 48 -35.45 -18.80 -17.24
C ALA A 48 -34.37 -17.83 -17.70
N ALA A 49 -34.58 -17.12 -18.80
CA ALA A 49 -33.65 -16.11 -19.30
C ALA A 49 -33.52 -14.90 -18.33
N VAL A 50 -34.65 -14.45 -17.76
CA VAL A 50 -34.66 -13.39 -16.77
C VAL A 50 -33.87 -13.80 -15.50
N LYS A 51 -34.11 -15.02 -15.03
CA LYS A 51 -33.36 -15.57 -13.88
C LYS A 51 -31.86 -15.64 -14.15
N LYS A 52 -31.45 -16.09 -15.32
CA LYS A 52 -30.03 -16.10 -15.73
C LYS A 52 -29.45 -14.70 -15.78
N SER A 53 -30.19 -13.74 -16.33
CA SER A 53 -29.76 -12.35 -16.39
C SER A 53 -29.60 -11.74 -14.97
N GLU A 54 -30.55 -12.03 -14.08
CA GLU A 54 -30.47 -11.57 -12.70
C GLU A 54 -29.30 -12.22 -11.93
N ALA A 55 -29.07 -13.53 -12.13
CA ALA A 55 -27.94 -14.23 -11.56
C ALA A 55 -26.61 -13.68 -12.08
N ALA A 56 -26.52 -13.40 -13.39
CA ALA A 56 -25.33 -12.80 -13.99
C ALA A 56 -25.06 -11.39 -13.44
N LYS A 57 -26.10 -10.57 -13.26
CA LYS A 57 -25.99 -9.26 -12.64
C LYS A 57 -25.48 -9.35 -11.20
N LYS A 58 -26.05 -10.29 -10.45
CA LYS A 58 -25.64 -10.53 -9.05
C LYS A 58 -24.18 -10.96 -8.97
N ASP A 59 -23.76 -11.90 -9.81
CA ASP A 59 -22.38 -12.37 -9.89
C ASP A 59 -21.44 -11.23 -10.30
N TYR A 60 -21.84 -10.39 -11.23
CA TYR A 60 -21.09 -9.20 -11.65
C TYR A 60 -20.92 -8.21 -10.49
N GLU A 61 -22.01 -7.92 -9.75
CA GLU A 61 -21.95 -7.01 -8.60
C GLU A 61 -21.07 -7.58 -7.50
N GLU A 62 -21.13 -8.88 -7.23
CA GLU A 62 -20.25 -9.54 -6.27
C GLU A 62 -18.78 -9.47 -6.70
N ALA A 63 -18.49 -9.75 -7.96
CA ALA A 63 -17.15 -9.64 -8.52
C ALA A 63 -16.61 -8.21 -8.45
N LYS A 64 -17.46 -7.22 -8.74
CA LYS A 64 -17.14 -5.81 -8.63
C LYS A 64 -16.81 -5.41 -7.18
N LYS A 65 -17.60 -5.90 -6.24
CA LYS A 65 -17.37 -5.65 -4.81
C LYS A 65 -16.06 -6.27 -4.35
N LYS A 66 -15.79 -7.53 -4.72
CA LYS A 66 -14.52 -8.21 -4.43
C LYS A 66 -13.33 -7.47 -5.04
N ALA A 67 -13.45 -6.99 -6.26
CA ALA A 67 -12.41 -6.23 -6.94
C ALA A 67 -12.10 -4.92 -6.20
N LYS A 68 -13.13 -4.21 -5.75
CA LYS A 68 -12.97 -2.99 -4.97
C LYS A 68 -12.30 -3.25 -3.62
N GLU A 69 -12.72 -4.29 -2.93
CA GLU A 69 -12.14 -4.68 -1.63
C GLU A 69 -10.68 -5.10 -1.78
N ALA A 70 -10.35 -5.89 -2.80
CA ALA A 70 -8.99 -6.32 -3.08
C ALA A 70 -8.09 -5.15 -3.47
N GLN A 71 -8.58 -4.21 -4.27
CA GLN A 71 -7.85 -3.01 -4.64
C GLN A 71 -7.61 -2.10 -3.45
N LYS A 72 -8.62 -1.93 -2.60
CA LYS A 72 -8.51 -1.12 -1.38
C LYS A 72 -7.46 -1.71 -0.43
N LYS A 73 -7.49 -3.03 -0.24
CA LYS A 73 -6.51 -3.73 0.58
C LYS A 73 -5.10 -3.55 0.05
N TYR A 74 -4.91 -3.72 -1.26
CA TYR A 74 -3.62 -3.50 -1.90
C TYR A 74 -3.13 -2.05 -1.72
N ASP A 75 -3.99 -1.07 -1.93
CA ASP A 75 -3.66 0.35 -1.77
C ASP A 75 -3.26 0.68 -0.33
N GLU A 76 -3.98 0.13 0.66
CA GLU A 76 -3.66 0.30 2.08
C GLU A 76 -2.31 -0.34 2.45
N GLU A 77 -2.04 -1.55 1.97
CA GLU A 77 -0.77 -2.25 2.20
C GLU A 77 0.40 -1.52 1.55
N GLN A 78 0.22 -1.05 0.31
CA GLN A 78 1.22 -0.27 -0.40
C GLN A 78 1.53 1.03 0.33
N LYS A 79 0.51 1.73 0.81
CA LYS A 79 0.65 2.95 1.58
C LYS A 79 1.45 2.71 2.87
N LYS A 80 1.14 1.64 3.60
CA LYS A 80 1.89 1.26 4.81
C LYS A 80 3.36 0.98 4.51
N THR A 81 3.64 0.27 3.41
CA THR A 81 5.01 -0.03 2.97
C THR A 81 5.77 1.25 2.63
N GLU A 82 5.14 2.17 1.90
CA GLU A 82 5.74 3.45 1.54
C GLU A 82 6.00 4.33 2.77
N GLU A 83 5.05 4.38 3.71
CA GLU A 83 5.20 5.12 4.96
C GLU A 83 6.33 4.55 5.82
N LYS A 84 6.43 3.23 5.92
CA LYS A 84 7.55 2.58 6.61
C LYS A 84 8.89 2.94 5.99
N ALA A 85 9.02 2.83 4.66
CA ALA A 85 10.24 3.16 3.93
C ALA A 85 10.66 4.62 4.18
N LYS A 86 9.71 5.54 4.17
CA LYS A 86 9.94 6.95 4.46
C LYS A 86 10.43 7.16 5.88
N LYS A 87 9.77 6.54 6.86
CA LYS A 87 10.14 6.63 8.27
C LYS A 87 11.52 6.01 8.54
N GLU A 88 11.83 4.88 7.91
CA GLU A 88 13.17 4.26 8.00
C GLU A 88 14.25 5.19 7.46
N LYS A 89 14.01 5.83 6.33
CA LYS A 89 14.93 6.79 5.74
C LYS A 89 15.17 7.99 6.65
N GLU A 90 14.11 8.56 7.21
CA GLU A 90 14.19 9.66 8.15
C GLU A 90 14.94 9.27 9.42
N ALA A 91 14.63 8.09 9.99
CA ALA A 91 15.28 7.58 11.17
C ALA A 91 16.77 7.26 10.92
N ALA A 92 17.12 6.70 9.77
CA ALA A 92 18.51 6.46 9.37
C ALA A 92 19.29 7.78 9.26
N LYS A 93 18.68 8.81 8.72
CA LYS A 93 19.30 10.14 8.66
C LYS A 93 19.57 10.71 10.05
N LYS A 94 18.64 10.55 10.98
CA LYS A 94 18.83 10.97 12.37
C LYS A 94 20.00 10.22 13.03
N VAL A 95 20.14 8.92 12.75
CA VAL A 95 21.28 8.12 13.23
C VAL A 95 22.60 8.67 12.67
N ASP A 96 22.65 8.93 11.37
CA ASP A 96 23.84 9.49 10.72
C ASP A 96 24.21 10.85 11.29
N ASP A 97 23.23 11.74 11.46
CA ASP A 97 23.44 13.06 12.04
C ASP A 97 23.93 12.97 13.50
N ALA A 98 23.36 12.04 14.26
CA ALA A 98 23.78 11.80 15.65
C ALA A 98 25.20 11.20 15.72
N SER A 99 25.57 10.32 14.79
CA SER A 99 26.93 9.78 14.67
C SER A 99 27.95 10.87 14.34
N LEU A 100 27.61 11.79 13.43
CA LEU A 100 28.45 12.94 13.12
C LEU A 100 28.61 13.86 14.34
N ALA A 101 27.56 14.07 15.11
CA ALA A 101 27.61 14.87 16.34
C ALA A 101 28.54 14.24 17.38
N VAL A 102 28.54 12.92 17.51
CA VAL A 102 29.50 12.20 18.39
C VAL A 102 30.92 12.41 17.92
N GLN A 103 31.19 12.27 16.62
CA GLN A 103 32.51 12.48 16.03
C GLN A 103 33.00 13.91 16.27
N LYS A 104 32.14 14.91 16.05
CA LYS A 104 32.46 16.31 16.33
C LYS A 104 32.77 16.56 17.81
N ALA A 105 32.00 15.95 18.70
CA ALA A 105 32.23 16.05 20.14
C ALA A 105 33.58 15.45 20.52
N HIS A 106 34.01 14.34 19.96
CA HIS A 106 35.33 13.76 20.15
C HIS A 106 36.46 14.65 19.62
N VAL A 107 36.27 15.27 18.46
CA VAL A 107 37.21 16.22 17.90
C VAL A 107 37.38 17.40 18.81
N GLU A 108 36.31 17.96 19.35
CA GLU A 108 36.34 19.05 20.31
C GLU A 108 37.07 18.65 21.60
N TYR A 109 36.81 17.45 22.12
CA TYR A 109 37.49 16.90 23.27
C TYR A 109 39.01 16.81 23.04
N ARG A 110 39.44 16.31 21.88
CA ARG A 110 40.86 16.23 21.50
C ARG A 110 41.52 17.61 21.44
N LYS A 111 40.82 18.62 20.90
CA LYS A 111 41.31 19.98 20.84
C LYS A 111 41.57 20.53 22.26
N VAL A 112 40.64 20.30 23.17
CA VAL A 112 40.80 20.68 24.56
C VAL A 112 41.96 19.91 25.19
N LEU A 113 42.01 18.59 24.95
CA LEU A 113 43.07 17.72 25.48
C LEU A 113 44.47 18.22 25.11
N PHE A 114 44.68 18.60 23.85
CA PHE A 114 45.96 19.10 23.36
C PHE A 114 46.23 20.58 23.67
N SER A 115 45.27 21.29 24.25
CA SER A 115 45.38 22.71 24.57
C SER A 115 45.85 22.96 26.03
N ARG A 116 46.42 21.94 26.68
CA ARG A 116 46.86 22.05 28.09
C ARG A 116 47.73 23.29 28.37
N ASN A 117 48.67 23.57 27.47
CA ASN A 117 49.59 24.69 27.60
C ASN A 117 48.94 26.07 27.45
N SER A 118 47.73 26.12 26.90
CA SER A 118 46.94 27.37 26.77
C SER A 118 46.29 27.79 28.08
N TYR A 119 46.24 26.92 29.06
CA TYR A 119 45.61 27.18 30.35
C TYR A 119 46.66 27.44 31.42
N LYS A 120 46.49 28.52 32.12
CA LYS A 120 47.39 28.90 33.24
C LYS A 120 47.17 27.99 34.43
N TYR A 121 45.92 27.63 34.72
CA TYR A 121 45.56 26.79 35.85
C TYR A 121 45.04 25.45 35.39
N LYS A 122 45.50 24.39 36.06
CA LYS A 122 45.05 23.04 35.79
C LYS A 122 43.53 22.87 36.02
N SER A 123 43.00 23.58 37.04
CA SER A 123 41.56 23.52 37.33
C SER A 123 40.71 24.01 36.19
N ASP A 124 41.14 25.04 35.45
CA ASP A 124 40.42 25.52 34.27
C ASP A 124 40.49 24.53 33.12
N TYR A 125 41.65 23.90 32.93
CA TYR A 125 41.82 22.84 31.93
C TYR A 125 40.95 21.63 32.24
N ASP A 126 40.97 21.14 33.48
CA ASP A 126 40.17 20.00 33.92
C ASP A 126 38.65 20.27 33.75
N LYS A 127 38.23 21.52 34.02
CA LYS A 127 36.86 21.95 33.84
C LYS A 127 36.43 21.90 32.34
N LYS A 128 37.31 22.38 31.48
CA LYS A 128 37.07 22.33 30.03
C LYS A 128 37.00 20.90 29.48
N LEU A 129 37.88 20.02 29.98
CA LEU A 129 37.83 18.60 29.65
C LEU A 129 36.53 17.95 30.12
N ALA A 130 36.09 18.27 31.33
CA ALA A 130 34.83 17.76 31.87
C ALA A 130 33.62 18.24 31.03
N GLU A 131 33.63 19.51 30.62
CA GLU A 131 32.59 20.05 29.74
C GLU A 131 32.57 19.33 28.36
N ALA A 132 33.75 19.08 27.78
CA ALA A 132 33.87 18.36 26.52
C ALA A 132 33.45 16.92 26.68
N GLN A 133 33.77 16.26 27.76
CA GLN A 133 33.33 14.90 28.07
C GLN A 133 31.79 14.83 28.22
N ALA A 134 31.20 15.80 28.88
CA ALA A 134 29.74 15.90 29.04
C ALA A 134 29.04 16.02 27.68
N LYS A 135 29.62 16.76 26.74
CA LYS A 135 29.11 16.88 25.38
C LYS A 135 29.18 15.55 24.61
N ILE A 136 30.25 14.77 24.79
CA ILE A 136 30.37 13.42 24.23
C ILE A 136 29.27 12.52 24.80
N ASP A 137 29.08 12.54 26.11
CA ASP A 137 28.06 11.72 26.78
C ASP A 137 26.65 12.07 26.31
N GLU A 138 26.35 13.37 26.16
CA GLU A 138 25.08 13.83 25.63
C GLU A 138 24.88 13.39 24.16
N ALA A 139 25.91 13.54 23.35
CA ALA A 139 25.86 13.10 21.94
C ALA A 139 25.65 11.59 21.84
N ASN A 140 26.30 10.80 22.69
CA ASN A 140 26.11 9.36 22.78
C ASN A 140 24.68 8.98 23.19
N LYS A 141 24.07 9.70 24.11
CA LYS A 141 22.67 9.51 24.50
C LYS A 141 21.73 9.75 23.31
N LYS A 142 21.97 10.82 22.57
CA LYS A 142 21.19 11.15 21.37
C LYS A 142 21.35 10.08 20.29
N LEU A 143 22.57 9.57 20.11
CA LEU A 143 22.82 8.48 19.16
C LEU A 143 22.09 7.20 19.58
N THR A 144 22.13 6.84 20.85
CA THR A 144 21.41 5.68 21.39
C THR A 144 19.90 5.83 21.19
N ALA A 145 19.35 7.02 21.47
CA ALA A 145 17.94 7.31 21.24
C ALA A 145 17.57 7.21 19.75
N ALA A 146 18.41 7.73 18.86
CA ALA A 146 18.20 7.65 17.41
C ALA A 146 18.26 6.20 16.92
N ASN A 147 19.20 5.39 17.42
CA ASN A 147 19.28 3.96 17.09
C ASN A 147 18.06 3.20 17.58
N ASN A 148 17.57 3.48 18.76
CA ASN A 148 16.36 2.84 19.31
C ASN A 148 15.12 3.20 18.48
N GLU A 149 15.00 4.46 18.08
CA GLU A 149 13.92 4.91 17.18
C GLU A 149 14.00 4.20 15.84
N PHE A 150 15.19 4.08 15.26
CA PHE A 150 15.41 3.37 14.00
C PHE A 150 15.02 1.90 14.10
N GLN A 151 15.41 1.22 15.18
CA GLN A 151 15.02 -0.18 15.42
C GLN A 151 13.51 -0.31 15.59
N THR A 152 12.87 0.62 16.27
CA THR A 152 11.41 0.64 16.43
C THR A 152 10.71 0.79 15.09
N VAL A 153 11.19 1.67 14.21
CA VAL A 153 10.64 1.87 12.87
C VAL A 153 10.83 0.60 12.02
N ARG A 154 12.01 -0.03 12.09
CA ARG A 154 12.28 -1.28 11.36
C ARG A 154 11.41 -2.43 11.83
N ALA A 155 11.03 -2.44 13.10
CA ALA A 155 10.19 -3.49 13.68
C ALA A 155 8.72 -3.39 13.28
N VAL A 156 8.29 -2.27 12.68
CA VAL A 156 6.92 -2.11 12.20
C VAL A 156 6.63 -3.17 11.14
N VAL A 157 5.59 -3.97 11.40
CA VAL A 157 5.18 -5.03 10.48
C VAL A 157 4.42 -4.43 9.31
N VAL A 158 4.95 -4.65 8.11
CA VAL A 158 4.27 -4.34 6.84
C VAL A 158 4.33 -5.59 5.96
N PRO A 159 3.44 -5.72 4.97
CA PRO A 159 3.49 -6.84 4.04
C PRO A 159 4.85 -6.90 3.34
N GLU A 160 5.43 -8.10 3.29
CA GLU A 160 6.64 -8.33 2.51
C GLU A 160 6.38 -8.07 1.03
N PRO A 161 7.43 -7.78 0.23
CA PRO A 161 7.25 -7.56 -1.21
C PRO A 161 6.50 -8.68 -1.91
N ASN A 162 6.72 -9.93 -1.51
CA ASN A 162 6.01 -11.08 -2.06
C ASN A 162 4.51 -11.07 -1.70
N ALA A 163 4.18 -10.76 -0.46
CA ALA A 163 2.78 -10.64 -0.01
C ALA A 163 2.07 -9.49 -0.71
N LEU A 164 2.77 -8.38 -0.91
CA LEU A 164 2.25 -7.23 -1.65
C LEU A 164 1.99 -7.58 -3.11
N ALA A 165 2.90 -8.34 -3.75
CA ALA A 165 2.74 -8.83 -5.12
C ALA A 165 1.55 -9.78 -5.23
N GLU A 166 1.33 -10.66 -4.25
CA GLU A 166 0.16 -11.55 -4.20
C GLU A 166 -1.15 -10.76 -4.05
N THR A 167 -1.17 -9.75 -3.18
CA THR A 167 -2.35 -8.89 -3.00
C THR A 167 -2.67 -8.14 -4.28
N LYS A 168 -1.66 -7.64 -4.97
CA LYS A 168 -1.81 -6.99 -6.28
C LYS A 168 -2.36 -7.96 -7.31
N LYS A 169 -1.83 -9.19 -7.36
CA LYS A 169 -2.29 -10.25 -8.26
C LYS A 169 -3.76 -10.58 -8.00
N LYS A 170 -4.16 -10.73 -6.74
CA LYS A 170 -5.56 -10.98 -6.36
C LYS A 170 -6.48 -9.84 -6.78
N ALA A 171 -6.03 -8.59 -6.64
CA ALA A 171 -6.79 -7.44 -7.09
C ALA A 171 -6.96 -7.41 -8.61
N GLU A 172 -5.92 -7.76 -9.37
CA GLU A 172 -5.98 -7.86 -10.82
C GLU A 172 -6.87 -9.02 -11.28
N GLU A 173 -6.79 -10.18 -10.63
CA GLU A 173 -7.65 -11.34 -10.90
C GLU A 173 -9.11 -11.03 -10.61
N ALA A 174 -9.41 -10.38 -9.48
CA ALA A 174 -10.77 -9.98 -9.12
C ALA A 174 -11.36 -9.01 -10.16
N LYS A 175 -10.56 -8.09 -10.68
CA LYS A 175 -10.97 -7.19 -11.76
C LYS A 175 -11.20 -7.94 -13.07
N ALA A 176 -10.38 -8.95 -13.37
CA ALA A 176 -10.56 -9.79 -14.55
C ALA A 176 -11.85 -10.59 -14.46
N GLU A 177 -12.20 -11.14 -13.30
CA GLU A 177 -13.48 -11.80 -13.06
C GLU A 177 -14.67 -10.85 -13.24
N GLU A 178 -14.55 -9.62 -12.73
CA GLU A 178 -15.55 -8.57 -12.95
C GLU A 178 -15.78 -8.31 -14.44
N VAL A 179 -14.73 -8.35 -15.24
CA VAL A 179 -14.79 -8.12 -16.69
C VAL A 179 -15.42 -9.31 -17.42
N VAL A 180 -15.15 -10.54 -16.99
CA VAL A 180 -15.63 -11.77 -17.62
C VAL A 180 -17.12 -12.00 -17.35
N ASP A 181 -17.59 -11.68 -16.17
CA ASP A 181 -19.01 -11.84 -15.78
C ASP A 181 -19.91 -10.76 -16.42
#